data_76c404dd4b0be90193d49ac1a0e7e559
#
_entry.id   76c404dd4b0be90193d49ac1a0e7e559
#
_cell.length_a   1.000
_cell.length_b   1.000
_cell.length_c   1.000
_cell.angle_alpha   90.00
_cell.angle_beta   90.00
_cell.angle_gamma   90.00
#
_symmetry.space_group_name_H-M   'P 1'
#
loop_
_entity.id
_entity.type
_entity.pdbx_description
1 polymer ?
#
loop_
_entity_poly.entity_id
_entity_poly.type
_entity_poly.pdbx_seq_one_letter_code
_entity_poly.pdbx_strand_id
1 'polypeptide(L)'
;MSLTTAEIPRSAARQPAATGERRLAVIDVGSNSVRLVVYEGLVRAPLSIFNEKVLAGLGRGLRESQRLNPEGRKRALAAIDRFVALAGALGAGLPEIVATAAVRDATDGAEFVALIEKRTGHAVQVLRGQEEARLSALGVCAAILEADGIMGDLGGGSLELMQIGQGKPGEGVTLPLGTLMLAGSTRPKAAETVTAALGQLEWLWKQNGGRTFYAVGGAWRSFARLDMTRKNYPLHIVHHYRMGATEAMKLAEAIAGLSEKSVQGLQGIDKGRADTMPLAALVLGRILYMSNAKDVVFSANGVREGVMHDRLSPRARNSDPLLEVVARMVNRTGRGAAVGEELRRWTDPLFADESLPDGRMRSAACLLSDIAWMVHPDYRTAEAVSTILHAPFVGIDHPGRAFVALSVGARYDAEEAPDRIEQARSILDDKDQQRAERLGRALRLGHTLCGGAAGVLPATKLTLSSDSLKLSVPPRHATLLGEKIEKRLESLAKAFSRKPEVSVEG
;
A
#
# COMPACT_ATOMS: atom_id res chain seq x y z
N MET A 1 39.53 31.15 27.38
CA MET A 1 38.37 30.34 27.80
C MET A 1 38.18 29.23 26.77
N SER A 2 38.64 28.04 27.12
CA SER A 2 38.61 26.86 26.25
C SER A 2 37.21 26.24 26.32
N LEU A 3 36.51 26.10 25.18
CA LEU A 3 35.25 25.40 25.07
C LEU A 3 35.55 23.91 25.12
N THR A 4 35.18 23.28 26.22
CA THR A 4 35.21 21.83 26.40
C THR A 4 34.13 21.22 25.48
N THR A 5 34.52 20.46 24.47
CA THR A 5 33.64 19.65 23.65
C THR A 5 32.97 18.59 24.53
N ALA A 6 31.67 18.71 24.76
CA ALA A 6 30.91 17.67 25.42
C ALA A 6 30.92 16.40 24.53
N GLU A 7 31.51 15.33 25.04
CA GLU A 7 31.40 14.01 24.41
C GLU A 7 29.93 13.59 24.33
N ILE A 8 29.46 13.43 23.12
CA ILE A 8 28.15 12.79 22.88
C ILE A 8 28.29 11.34 23.37
N PRO A 9 27.46 10.88 24.32
CA PRO A 9 27.52 9.50 24.76
C PRO A 9 27.31 8.60 23.53
N ARG A 10 28.26 7.69 23.26
CA ARG A 10 28.07 6.63 22.27
C ARG A 10 26.78 5.89 22.66
N SER A 11 25.73 6.15 21.92
CA SER A 11 24.47 5.44 22.01
C SER A 11 24.81 3.95 21.97
N ALA A 12 24.58 3.26 23.08
CA ALA A 12 24.54 1.81 23.08
C ALA A 12 23.63 1.40 21.93
N ALA A 13 24.15 0.61 21.00
CA ALA A 13 23.38 0.11 19.88
C ALA A 13 22.09 -0.47 20.47
N ARG A 14 20.96 0.19 20.24
CA ARG A 14 19.66 -0.27 20.69
C ARG A 14 19.49 -1.68 20.10
N GLN A 15 19.53 -2.67 20.96
CA GLN A 15 19.04 -4.00 20.62
C GLN A 15 17.66 -3.80 20.00
N PRO A 16 17.33 -4.48 18.88
CA PRO A 16 16.02 -4.40 18.29
C PRO A 16 15.02 -4.71 19.39
N ALA A 17 14.01 -3.85 19.53
CA ALA A 17 12.93 -4.02 20.48
C ALA A 17 12.44 -5.47 20.38
N ALA A 18 12.29 -6.13 21.53
CA ALA A 18 11.96 -7.54 21.69
C ALA A 18 10.51 -7.85 21.25
N THR A 19 10.25 -7.77 19.96
CA THR A 19 9.32 -8.65 19.28
C THR A 19 10.21 -9.69 18.61
N GLY A 20 10.20 -10.93 19.06
CA GLY A 20 11.07 -11.99 18.61
C GLY A 20 10.84 -12.43 17.16
N GLU A 21 10.42 -11.53 16.29
CA GLU A 21 10.17 -11.78 14.88
C GLU A 21 11.46 -11.55 14.09
N ARG A 22 11.96 -12.64 13.51
CA ARG A 22 13.13 -12.64 12.64
C ARG A 22 12.84 -11.86 11.38
N ARG A 23 13.68 -10.87 11.05
CA ARG A 23 13.64 -10.14 9.76
C ARG A 23 13.72 -11.11 8.59
N LEU A 24 13.04 -10.81 7.52
CA LEU A 24 13.01 -11.61 6.30
C LEU A 24 13.46 -10.79 5.10
N ALA A 25 14.21 -11.42 4.20
CA ALA A 25 14.66 -10.83 2.96
C ALA A 25 14.16 -11.63 1.77
N VAL A 26 13.72 -10.95 0.72
CA VAL A 26 13.36 -11.54 -0.57
C VAL A 26 14.22 -10.88 -1.64
N ILE A 27 14.95 -11.70 -2.42
CA ILE A 27 15.67 -11.29 -3.62
C ILE A 27 14.90 -11.80 -4.83
N ASP A 28 14.37 -10.87 -5.62
CA ASP A 28 13.59 -11.13 -6.83
C ASP A 28 14.48 -10.92 -8.06
N VAL A 29 14.78 -12.01 -8.79
CA VAL A 29 15.61 -12.04 -9.99
C VAL A 29 14.71 -12.04 -11.21
N GLY A 30 14.30 -10.85 -11.62
CA GLY A 30 13.42 -10.65 -12.77
C GLY A 30 14.17 -10.43 -14.10
N SER A 31 13.43 -10.42 -15.21
CA SER A 31 13.98 -10.24 -16.56
C SER A 31 14.69 -8.90 -16.77
N ASN A 32 14.21 -7.82 -16.15
CA ASN A 32 14.80 -6.48 -16.30
C ASN A 32 15.59 -6.03 -15.07
N SER A 33 15.28 -6.51 -13.89
CA SER A 33 15.91 -6.04 -12.64
C SER A 33 16.03 -7.13 -11.60
N VAL A 34 17.08 -7.04 -10.77
CA VAL A 34 17.20 -7.77 -9.52
C VAL A 34 16.85 -6.82 -8.38
N ARG A 35 16.08 -7.28 -7.39
CA ARG A 35 15.59 -6.45 -6.30
C ARG A 35 15.68 -7.16 -4.97
N LEU A 36 16.23 -6.49 -3.96
CA LEU A 36 16.18 -6.91 -2.57
C LEU A 36 15.09 -6.10 -1.85
N VAL A 37 14.26 -6.78 -1.07
CA VAL A 37 13.43 -6.14 -0.04
C VAL A 37 13.66 -6.87 1.28
N VAL A 38 13.95 -6.13 2.34
CA VAL A 38 14.05 -6.63 3.70
C VAL A 38 12.86 -6.15 4.50
N TYR A 39 12.16 -7.07 5.11
CA TYR A 39 10.97 -6.82 5.93
C TYR A 39 11.29 -6.97 7.41
N GLU A 40 10.59 -6.23 8.27
CA GLU A 40 10.81 -6.27 9.72
C GLU A 40 10.42 -7.60 10.39
N GLY A 41 9.59 -8.42 9.73
CA GLY A 41 9.17 -9.72 10.24
C GLY A 41 8.16 -10.41 9.32
N LEU A 42 7.82 -11.67 9.64
CA LEU A 42 6.77 -12.44 8.96
C LEU A 42 5.42 -12.16 9.62
N VAL A 43 4.83 -11.03 9.25
CA VAL A 43 3.57 -10.52 9.79
C VAL A 43 2.59 -10.20 8.67
N ARG A 44 1.31 -9.99 9.00
CA ARG A 44 0.24 -9.77 8.02
C ARG A 44 0.48 -8.57 7.09
N ALA A 45 1.05 -7.51 7.62
CA ALA A 45 1.40 -6.30 6.88
C ALA A 45 2.84 -5.86 7.25
N PRO A 46 3.87 -6.54 6.69
CA PRO A 46 5.25 -6.27 7.05
C PRO A 46 5.71 -4.92 6.48
N LEU A 47 6.38 -4.12 7.30
CA LEU A 47 7.05 -2.91 6.84
C LEU A 47 8.37 -3.28 6.15
N SER A 48 8.60 -2.72 4.97
CA SER A 48 9.88 -2.80 4.30
C SER A 48 10.87 -1.85 4.98
N ILE A 49 11.91 -2.41 5.60
CA ILE A 49 12.99 -1.63 6.24
C ILE A 49 14.13 -1.31 5.29
N PHE A 50 14.22 -2.06 4.19
CA PHE A 50 15.20 -1.82 3.13
C PHE A 50 14.66 -2.28 1.78
N ASN A 51 14.98 -1.55 0.71
CA ASN A 51 14.52 -1.85 -0.64
C ASN A 51 15.51 -1.27 -1.66
N GLU A 52 16.23 -2.15 -2.36
CA GLU A 52 17.18 -1.76 -3.41
C GLU A 52 16.88 -2.53 -4.71
N LYS A 53 16.98 -1.83 -5.83
CA LYS A 53 16.74 -2.38 -7.18
C LYS A 53 17.92 -2.07 -8.10
N VAL A 54 18.41 -3.08 -8.79
CA VAL A 54 19.43 -2.96 -9.81
C VAL A 54 18.85 -3.36 -11.17
N LEU A 55 18.99 -2.50 -12.17
CA LEU A 55 18.59 -2.80 -13.55
C LEU A 55 19.65 -3.69 -14.19
N ALA A 56 19.44 -4.99 -14.17
CA ALA A 56 20.37 -5.98 -14.72
C ALA A 56 20.15 -6.19 -16.23
N GLY A 57 18.87 -6.24 -16.67
CA GLY A 57 18.54 -6.51 -18.08
C GLY A 57 18.86 -7.93 -18.51
N LEU A 58 18.64 -8.92 -17.62
CA LEU A 58 18.90 -10.34 -17.88
C LEU A 58 18.20 -10.86 -19.12
N GLY A 59 16.96 -10.44 -19.37
CA GLY A 59 16.14 -10.88 -20.50
C GLY A 59 16.33 -10.08 -21.80
N ARG A 60 17.27 -9.14 -21.87
CA ARG A 60 17.52 -8.38 -23.10
C ARG A 60 18.13 -9.29 -24.16
N GLY A 61 17.50 -9.38 -25.36
CA GLY A 61 17.92 -10.24 -26.45
C GLY A 61 17.66 -11.74 -26.24
N LEU A 62 16.90 -12.10 -25.18
CA LEU A 62 16.57 -13.50 -24.86
C LEU A 62 15.77 -14.17 -25.98
N ARG A 63 14.88 -13.43 -26.63
CA ARG A 63 14.03 -13.94 -27.71
C ARG A 63 14.85 -14.47 -28.90
N GLU A 64 15.91 -13.75 -29.26
CA GLU A 64 16.78 -14.07 -30.42
C GLU A 64 17.87 -15.08 -30.03
N SER A 65 18.51 -14.86 -28.88
CA SER A 65 19.68 -15.65 -28.46
C SER A 65 19.32 -16.93 -27.72
N GLN A 66 18.09 -17.02 -27.18
CA GLN A 66 17.64 -18.07 -26.26
C GLN A 66 18.53 -18.20 -24.99
N ARG A 67 19.36 -17.18 -24.72
CA ARG A 67 20.31 -17.15 -23.60
C ARG A 67 20.18 -15.85 -22.84
N LEU A 68 20.52 -15.88 -21.55
CA LEU A 68 20.59 -14.69 -20.70
C LEU A 68 21.61 -13.69 -21.26
N ASN A 69 21.29 -12.41 -21.18
CA ASN A 69 22.21 -11.34 -21.60
C ASN A 69 23.53 -11.42 -20.81
N PRO A 70 24.71 -11.53 -21.48
CA PRO A 70 25.98 -11.72 -20.77
C PRO A 70 26.34 -10.59 -19.79
N GLU A 71 26.14 -9.34 -20.19
CA GLU A 71 26.39 -8.18 -19.31
C GLU A 71 25.31 -8.09 -18.20
N GLY A 72 24.09 -8.53 -18.51
CA GLY A 72 23.00 -8.68 -17.54
C GLY A 72 23.34 -9.70 -16.46
N ARG A 73 23.91 -10.86 -16.84
CA ARG A 73 24.40 -11.90 -15.90
C ARG A 73 25.44 -11.33 -14.94
N LYS A 74 26.45 -10.60 -15.45
CA LYS A 74 27.50 -9.99 -14.60
C LYS A 74 26.89 -9.02 -13.57
N ARG A 75 26.01 -8.10 -14.04
CA ARG A 75 25.35 -7.13 -13.16
C ARG A 75 24.44 -7.81 -12.13
N ALA A 76 23.69 -8.83 -12.54
CA ALA A 76 22.81 -9.57 -11.65
C ALA A 76 23.59 -10.30 -10.56
N LEU A 77 24.68 -10.99 -10.89
CA LEU A 77 25.52 -11.67 -9.90
C LEU A 77 26.10 -10.69 -8.88
N ALA A 78 26.67 -9.57 -9.36
CA ALA A 78 27.22 -8.54 -8.47
C ALA A 78 26.13 -7.95 -7.53
N ALA A 79 24.92 -7.75 -8.06
CA ALA A 79 23.79 -7.28 -7.26
C ALA A 79 23.34 -8.33 -6.22
N ILE A 80 23.27 -9.61 -6.60
CA ILE A 80 22.87 -10.70 -5.69
C ILE A 80 23.89 -10.84 -4.56
N ASP A 81 25.19 -10.87 -4.87
CA ASP A 81 26.25 -10.95 -3.84
C ASP A 81 26.12 -9.81 -2.82
N ARG A 82 25.93 -8.59 -3.33
CA ARG A 82 25.70 -7.40 -2.49
C ARG A 82 24.44 -7.53 -1.65
N PHE A 83 23.35 -8.03 -2.23
CA PHE A 83 22.06 -8.17 -1.57
C PHE A 83 22.07 -9.22 -0.46
N VAL A 84 22.77 -10.33 -0.66
CA VAL A 84 22.98 -11.34 0.38
C VAL A 84 23.77 -10.75 1.55
N ALA A 85 24.87 -10.02 1.26
CA ALA A 85 25.65 -9.35 2.29
C ALA A 85 24.82 -8.31 3.07
N LEU A 86 24.01 -7.50 2.38
CA LEU A 86 23.12 -6.53 3.01
C LEU A 86 22.01 -7.18 3.85
N ALA A 87 21.39 -8.26 3.36
CA ALA A 87 20.40 -9.00 4.13
C ALA A 87 21.00 -9.52 5.44
N GLY A 88 22.21 -10.08 5.40
CA GLY A 88 22.96 -10.51 6.59
C GLY A 88 23.26 -9.36 7.54
N ALA A 89 23.79 -8.23 7.04
CA ALA A 89 24.10 -7.04 7.83
C ALA A 89 22.84 -6.43 8.49
N LEU A 90 21.68 -6.54 7.83
CA LEU A 90 20.40 -6.12 8.35
C LEU A 90 19.75 -7.16 9.29
N GLY A 91 20.41 -8.29 9.58
CA GLY A 91 19.89 -9.32 10.48
C GLY A 91 18.69 -10.10 9.93
N ALA A 92 18.53 -10.16 8.61
CA ALA A 92 17.41 -10.86 7.97
C ALA A 92 17.61 -12.37 7.81
N GLY A 93 18.76 -12.90 8.24
CA GLY A 93 19.08 -14.32 8.08
C GLY A 93 19.29 -14.70 6.60
N LEU A 94 18.83 -15.90 6.24
CA LEU A 94 18.94 -16.41 4.87
C LEU A 94 17.88 -15.74 3.98
N PRO A 95 18.28 -14.98 2.92
CA PRO A 95 17.31 -14.41 1.98
C PRO A 95 16.66 -15.49 1.13
N GLU A 96 15.39 -15.28 0.79
CA GLU A 96 14.72 -16.05 -0.24
C GLU A 96 15.05 -15.48 -1.60
N ILE A 97 15.64 -16.29 -2.45
CA ILE A 97 15.97 -15.91 -3.82
C ILE A 97 14.94 -16.56 -4.75
N VAL A 98 14.12 -15.75 -5.38
CA VAL A 98 13.16 -16.19 -6.40
C VAL A 98 13.61 -15.70 -7.77
N ALA A 99 13.53 -16.55 -8.79
CA ALA A 99 13.86 -16.21 -10.17
C ALA A 99 12.64 -16.47 -11.07
N THR A 100 12.44 -15.61 -12.05
CA THR A 100 11.25 -15.62 -12.90
C THR A 100 11.56 -15.80 -14.38
N ALA A 101 10.73 -15.35 -15.28
CA ALA A 101 10.69 -15.65 -16.71
C ALA A 101 12.06 -15.71 -17.40
N ALA A 102 12.96 -14.72 -17.25
CA ALA A 102 14.23 -14.75 -17.98
C ALA A 102 15.11 -15.96 -17.61
N VAL A 103 15.18 -16.28 -16.31
CA VAL A 103 15.97 -17.43 -15.81
C VAL A 103 15.28 -18.75 -16.17
N ARG A 104 13.96 -18.79 -16.07
CA ARG A 104 13.14 -19.96 -16.41
C ARG A 104 13.25 -20.36 -17.88
N ASP A 105 13.21 -19.36 -18.77
CA ASP A 105 13.02 -19.58 -20.20
C ASP A 105 14.36 -19.62 -20.99
N ALA A 106 15.48 -19.24 -20.35
CA ALA A 106 16.81 -19.28 -20.95
C ALA A 106 17.41 -20.68 -20.96
N THR A 107 18.08 -21.08 -22.05
CA THR A 107 18.80 -22.35 -22.16
C THR A 107 19.96 -22.46 -21.19
N ASP A 108 20.56 -21.35 -20.77
CA ASP A 108 21.62 -21.27 -19.76
C ASP A 108 21.10 -20.85 -18.37
N GLY A 109 19.77 -20.90 -18.15
CA GLY A 109 19.15 -20.51 -16.89
C GLY A 109 19.56 -21.41 -15.72
N ALA A 110 19.58 -22.73 -15.93
CA ALA A 110 20.00 -23.70 -14.89
C ALA A 110 21.49 -23.52 -14.50
N GLU A 111 22.37 -23.22 -15.45
CA GLU A 111 23.78 -22.88 -15.19
C GLU A 111 23.88 -21.60 -14.34
N PHE A 112 23.07 -20.61 -14.66
CA PHE A 112 23.04 -19.35 -13.91
C PHE A 112 22.53 -19.53 -12.47
N VAL A 113 21.51 -20.35 -12.26
CA VAL A 113 21.02 -20.75 -10.92
C VAL A 113 22.12 -21.41 -10.12
N ALA A 114 22.76 -22.45 -10.68
CA ALA A 114 23.86 -23.16 -10.02
C ALA A 114 25.03 -22.23 -9.63
N LEU A 115 25.30 -21.21 -10.47
CA LEU A 115 26.32 -20.21 -10.18
C LEU A 115 25.92 -19.29 -9.01
N ILE A 116 24.65 -18.88 -8.93
CA ILE A 116 24.14 -18.08 -7.79
C ILE A 116 24.27 -18.91 -6.51
N GLU A 117 23.77 -20.14 -6.52
CA GLU A 117 23.79 -21.03 -5.36
C GLU A 117 25.21 -21.32 -4.86
N LYS A 118 26.14 -21.58 -5.78
CA LYS A 118 27.55 -21.77 -5.47
C LYS A 118 28.18 -20.52 -4.81
N ARG A 119 27.82 -19.31 -5.29
CA ARG A 119 28.41 -18.06 -4.79
C ARG A 119 27.83 -17.64 -3.46
N THR A 120 26.53 -17.84 -3.27
CA THR A 120 25.79 -17.30 -2.14
C THR A 120 25.58 -18.33 -1.02
N GLY A 121 25.62 -19.61 -1.34
CA GLY A 121 25.24 -20.70 -0.42
C GLY A 121 23.72 -20.79 -0.20
N HIS A 122 22.91 -20.10 -1.03
CA HIS A 122 21.44 -20.05 -0.91
C HIS A 122 20.77 -20.67 -2.11
N ALA A 123 19.75 -21.49 -1.87
CA ALA A 123 18.93 -22.06 -2.92
C ALA A 123 18.15 -20.97 -3.68
N VAL A 124 18.00 -21.16 -4.99
CA VAL A 124 17.22 -20.28 -5.87
C VAL A 124 15.95 -20.99 -6.30
N GLN A 125 14.80 -20.44 -5.95
CA GLN A 125 13.52 -20.96 -6.42
C GLN A 125 13.17 -20.35 -7.77
N VAL A 126 13.27 -21.14 -8.86
CA VAL A 126 12.78 -20.74 -10.17
C VAL A 126 11.27 -20.96 -10.24
N LEU A 127 10.50 -19.87 -10.29
CA LEU A 127 9.04 -19.93 -10.32
C LEU A 127 8.55 -20.39 -11.69
N ARG A 128 7.64 -21.38 -11.70
CA ARG A 128 6.84 -21.69 -12.90
C ARG A 128 5.88 -20.56 -13.18
N GLY A 129 5.47 -20.34 -14.42
CA GLY A 129 4.60 -19.22 -14.77
C GLY A 129 3.28 -19.18 -13.97
N GLN A 130 2.63 -20.32 -13.79
CA GLN A 130 1.42 -20.41 -12.96
C GLN A 130 1.67 -20.07 -11.49
N GLU A 131 2.83 -20.44 -10.94
CA GLU A 131 3.20 -20.11 -9.57
C GLU A 131 3.54 -18.63 -9.42
N GLU A 132 4.22 -18.04 -10.41
CA GLU A 132 4.47 -16.60 -10.48
C GLU A 132 3.16 -15.82 -10.51
N ALA A 133 2.19 -16.24 -11.35
CA ALA A 133 0.85 -15.66 -11.41
C ALA A 133 0.10 -15.79 -10.08
N ARG A 134 0.14 -16.98 -9.44
CA ARG A 134 -0.51 -17.24 -8.14
C ARG A 134 0.05 -16.34 -7.04
N LEU A 135 1.37 -16.26 -6.94
CA LEU A 135 2.03 -15.44 -5.93
C LEU A 135 1.76 -13.93 -6.17
N SER A 136 1.78 -13.48 -7.44
CA SER A 136 1.46 -12.09 -7.74
C SER A 136 0.02 -11.74 -7.36
N ALA A 137 -0.94 -12.61 -7.70
CA ALA A 137 -2.34 -12.45 -7.31
C ALA A 137 -2.51 -12.49 -5.78
N LEU A 138 -1.81 -13.38 -5.10
CA LEU A 138 -1.82 -13.47 -3.65
C LEU A 138 -1.30 -12.17 -3.01
N GLY A 139 -0.26 -11.55 -3.59
CA GLY A 139 0.24 -10.24 -3.16
C GLY A 139 -0.80 -9.13 -3.32
N VAL A 140 -1.59 -9.16 -4.40
CA VAL A 140 -2.73 -8.24 -4.58
C VAL A 140 -3.80 -8.49 -3.52
N CYS A 141 -4.26 -9.74 -3.35
CA CYS A 141 -5.29 -10.11 -2.37
C CYS A 141 -4.87 -9.79 -0.92
N ALA A 142 -3.58 -9.94 -0.62
CA ALA A 142 -3.03 -9.60 0.69
C ALA A 142 -3.18 -8.11 1.04
N ALA A 143 -3.16 -7.24 0.04
CA ALA A 143 -3.17 -5.80 0.21
C ALA A 143 -4.52 -5.13 -0.16
N ILE A 144 -5.33 -5.78 -0.98
CA ILE A 144 -6.65 -5.34 -1.42
C ILE A 144 -7.64 -6.44 -1.01
N LEU A 145 -8.24 -6.28 0.17
CA LEU A 145 -8.98 -7.36 0.84
C LEU A 145 -10.20 -7.84 0.06
N GLU A 146 -10.86 -6.92 -0.63
CA GLU A 146 -12.08 -7.19 -1.42
C GLU A 146 -11.77 -7.30 -2.91
N ALA A 147 -10.53 -7.71 -3.25
CA ALA A 147 -10.17 -7.87 -4.65
C ALA A 147 -11.08 -8.90 -5.33
N ASP A 148 -11.72 -8.48 -6.42
CA ASP A 148 -12.61 -9.28 -7.25
C ASP A 148 -12.53 -8.84 -8.71
N GLY A 149 -12.10 -9.74 -9.60
CA GLY A 149 -11.84 -9.44 -11.01
C GLY A 149 -10.68 -10.20 -11.60
N ILE A 150 -9.85 -9.52 -12.37
CA ILE A 150 -8.65 -10.11 -13.00
C ILE A 150 -7.40 -9.33 -12.56
N MET A 151 -6.38 -10.03 -12.11
CA MET A 151 -5.04 -9.47 -11.92
C MET A 151 -4.21 -9.71 -13.17
N GLY A 152 -3.42 -8.69 -13.56
CA GLY A 152 -2.35 -8.82 -14.53
C GLY A 152 -1.04 -8.32 -13.95
N ASP A 153 0.04 -9.10 -14.06
CA ASP A 153 1.41 -8.68 -13.72
C ASP A 153 2.24 -8.61 -15.00
N LEU A 154 2.60 -7.41 -15.40
CA LEU A 154 3.42 -7.18 -16.60
C LEU A 154 4.89 -7.08 -16.23
N GLY A 155 5.60 -8.17 -16.48
CA GLY A 155 7.05 -8.26 -16.37
C GLY A 155 7.80 -7.81 -17.62
N GLY A 156 9.12 -8.06 -17.62
CA GLY A 156 9.93 -7.91 -18.83
C GLY A 156 9.79 -9.09 -19.79
N GLY A 157 9.72 -10.33 -19.27
CA GLY A 157 9.65 -11.56 -20.05
C GLY A 157 8.23 -12.05 -20.33
N SER A 158 7.32 -11.85 -19.37
CA SER A 158 5.99 -12.44 -19.41
C SER A 158 4.91 -11.45 -18.97
N LEU A 159 3.66 -11.83 -19.22
CA LEU A 159 2.44 -11.29 -18.66
C LEU A 159 1.71 -12.44 -17.95
N GLU A 160 1.55 -12.33 -16.66
CA GLU A 160 0.73 -13.22 -15.85
C GLU A 160 -0.68 -12.62 -15.75
N LEU A 161 -1.70 -13.43 -16.05
CA LEU A 161 -3.12 -13.08 -15.84
C LEU A 161 -3.74 -14.12 -14.92
N MET A 162 -4.49 -13.67 -13.91
CA MET A 162 -5.15 -14.56 -12.96
C MET A 162 -6.49 -13.99 -12.49
N GLN A 163 -7.48 -14.84 -12.43
CA GLN A 163 -8.75 -14.52 -11.77
C GLN A 163 -8.53 -14.28 -10.29
N ILE A 164 -9.24 -13.32 -9.75
CA ILE A 164 -9.39 -13.12 -8.31
C ILE A 164 -10.87 -13.12 -8.00
N GLY A 165 -11.28 -13.98 -7.09
CA GLY A 165 -12.65 -14.03 -6.58
C GLY A 165 -12.65 -13.94 -5.06
N GLN A 166 -13.39 -12.96 -4.50
CA GLN A 166 -13.51 -12.78 -3.05
C GLN A 166 -12.17 -12.78 -2.30
N GLY A 167 -11.18 -12.04 -2.82
CA GLY A 167 -9.87 -11.91 -2.22
C GLY A 167 -8.99 -13.18 -2.31
N LYS A 168 -9.29 -14.12 -3.22
CA LYS A 168 -8.52 -15.36 -3.43
C LYS A 168 -8.11 -15.51 -4.88
N PRO A 169 -6.85 -15.97 -5.16
CA PRO A 169 -6.44 -16.37 -6.48
C PRO A 169 -7.26 -17.55 -7.02
N GLY A 170 -7.67 -17.48 -8.28
CA GLY A 170 -8.38 -18.53 -9.02
C GLY A 170 -7.51 -19.15 -10.10
N GLU A 171 -8.09 -19.33 -11.30
CA GLU A 171 -7.36 -19.83 -12.47
C GLU A 171 -6.56 -18.72 -13.15
N GLY A 172 -5.42 -19.08 -13.73
CA GLY A 172 -4.53 -18.11 -14.37
C GLY A 172 -3.70 -18.69 -15.51
N VAL A 173 -3.06 -17.80 -16.25
CA VAL A 173 -2.21 -18.11 -17.40
C VAL A 173 -1.00 -17.19 -17.43
N THR A 174 0.10 -17.69 -17.99
CA THR A 174 1.29 -16.92 -18.30
C THR A 174 1.46 -16.83 -19.83
N LEU A 175 1.67 -15.62 -20.32
CA LEU A 175 1.85 -15.33 -21.75
C LEU A 175 3.23 -14.70 -22.01
N PRO A 176 3.88 -14.98 -23.15
CA PRO A 176 5.16 -14.37 -23.53
C PRO A 176 4.97 -12.94 -24.06
N LEU A 177 4.25 -12.10 -23.32
CA LEU A 177 3.90 -10.72 -23.66
C LEU A 177 4.62 -9.68 -22.81
N GLY A 178 5.70 -10.06 -22.14
CA GLY A 178 6.53 -9.12 -21.38
C GLY A 178 7.11 -8.02 -22.28
N THR A 179 7.36 -6.85 -21.68
CA THR A 179 7.79 -5.66 -22.45
C THR A 179 9.11 -5.86 -23.22
N LEU A 180 10.04 -6.68 -22.72
CA LEU A 180 11.30 -7.01 -23.41
C LEU A 180 11.08 -8.05 -24.52
N MET A 181 10.08 -8.91 -24.40
CA MET A 181 9.72 -9.88 -25.46
C MET A 181 9.03 -9.20 -26.63
N LEU A 182 8.31 -8.12 -26.40
CA LEU A 182 7.68 -7.30 -27.44
C LEU A 182 8.63 -6.25 -28.04
N ALA A 183 9.75 -5.96 -27.36
CA ALA A 183 10.73 -4.97 -27.81
C ALA A 183 11.30 -5.34 -29.18
N GLY A 184 11.61 -4.32 -30.01
CA GLY A 184 12.10 -4.50 -31.40
C GLY A 184 10.99 -4.81 -32.40
N SER A 185 9.77 -5.13 -32.01
CA SER A 185 8.62 -5.27 -32.90
C SER A 185 8.09 -3.90 -33.33
N THR A 186 7.66 -3.80 -34.59
CA THR A 186 6.87 -2.63 -35.01
C THR A 186 5.56 -2.59 -34.23
N ARG A 187 5.01 -1.39 -34.02
CA ARG A 187 3.75 -1.23 -33.28
C ARG A 187 2.59 -2.07 -33.83
N PRO A 188 2.32 -2.12 -35.15
CA PRO A 188 1.28 -2.99 -35.68
C PRO A 188 1.51 -4.46 -35.35
N LYS A 189 2.76 -4.94 -35.47
CA LYS A 189 3.12 -6.34 -35.20
C LYS A 189 2.95 -6.67 -33.71
N ALA A 190 3.35 -5.78 -32.82
CA ALA A 190 3.12 -5.94 -31.37
C ALA A 190 1.63 -5.98 -31.06
N ALA A 191 0.81 -5.11 -31.66
CA ALA A 191 -0.64 -5.08 -31.47
C ALA A 191 -1.31 -6.38 -31.97
N GLU A 192 -0.89 -6.90 -33.13
CA GLU A 192 -1.35 -8.19 -33.67
C GLU A 192 -1.01 -9.32 -32.69
N THR A 193 0.24 -9.40 -32.26
CA THR A 193 0.73 -10.43 -31.34
C THR A 193 -0.06 -10.43 -30.02
N VAL A 194 -0.21 -9.24 -29.42
CA VAL A 194 -0.97 -9.07 -28.15
C VAL A 194 -2.42 -9.46 -28.35
N THR A 195 -3.06 -8.99 -29.43
CA THR A 195 -4.47 -9.27 -29.70
C THR A 195 -4.71 -10.76 -29.94
N ALA A 196 -3.85 -11.42 -30.69
CA ALA A 196 -3.96 -12.87 -30.97
C ALA A 196 -3.80 -13.71 -29.69
N ALA A 197 -2.79 -13.38 -28.86
CA ALA A 197 -2.56 -14.11 -27.62
C ALA A 197 -3.71 -13.92 -26.59
N LEU A 198 -4.17 -12.70 -26.41
CA LEU A 198 -5.29 -12.40 -25.48
C LEU A 198 -6.62 -12.93 -26.01
N GLY A 199 -6.81 -13.01 -27.33
CA GLY A 199 -8.04 -13.55 -27.97
C GLY A 199 -8.30 -15.01 -27.64
N GLN A 200 -7.27 -15.78 -27.28
CA GLN A 200 -7.42 -17.18 -26.87
C GLN A 200 -7.94 -17.36 -25.45
N LEU A 201 -8.12 -16.27 -24.71
CA LEU A 201 -8.50 -16.31 -23.28
C LEU A 201 -9.97 -15.95 -23.05
N GLU A 202 -10.89 -16.35 -23.95
CA GLU A 202 -12.31 -16.07 -23.78
C GLU A 202 -12.86 -16.54 -22.42
N TRP A 203 -12.38 -17.67 -21.92
CA TRP A 203 -12.76 -18.21 -20.63
C TRP A 203 -12.49 -17.24 -19.48
N LEU A 204 -11.36 -16.48 -19.54
CA LEU A 204 -10.96 -15.50 -18.55
C LEU A 204 -11.83 -14.24 -18.66
N TRP A 205 -12.09 -13.78 -19.88
CA TRP A 205 -12.86 -12.56 -20.11
C TRP A 205 -14.36 -12.71 -19.80
N LYS A 206 -14.95 -13.83 -20.19
CA LYS A 206 -16.37 -14.13 -19.91
C LYS A 206 -16.71 -14.11 -18.42
N GLN A 207 -15.77 -14.53 -17.59
CA GLN A 207 -15.96 -14.56 -16.15
C GLN A 207 -15.76 -13.19 -15.48
N ASN A 208 -15.12 -12.23 -16.15
CA ASN A 208 -14.86 -10.91 -15.54
C ASN A 208 -16.15 -10.08 -15.34
N GLY A 209 -17.09 -10.14 -16.27
CA GLY A 209 -18.40 -9.51 -16.11
C GLY A 209 -18.39 -8.01 -15.77
N GLY A 210 -17.41 -7.25 -16.24
CA GLY A 210 -17.28 -5.81 -15.92
C GLY A 210 -16.70 -5.52 -14.54
N ARG A 211 -16.02 -6.48 -13.91
CA ARG A 211 -15.31 -6.30 -12.64
C ARG A 211 -14.00 -5.51 -12.82
N THR A 212 -13.26 -5.36 -11.76
CA THR A 212 -12.01 -4.59 -11.72
C THR A 212 -10.83 -5.35 -12.38
N PHE A 213 -9.96 -4.63 -13.09
CA PHE A 213 -8.65 -5.12 -13.46
C PHE A 213 -7.57 -4.62 -12.48
N TYR A 214 -6.79 -5.51 -11.91
CA TYR A 214 -5.72 -5.19 -10.95
C TYR A 214 -4.38 -5.21 -11.67
N ALA A 215 -3.80 -4.04 -11.91
CA ALA A 215 -2.56 -3.88 -12.65
C ALA A 215 -1.34 -3.93 -11.73
N VAL A 216 -0.48 -4.93 -11.94
CA VAL A 216 0.80 -5.13 -11.26
C VAL A 216 1.94 -4.95 -12.24
N GLY A 217 3.12 -4.66 -11.76
CA GLY A 217 4.30 -4.48 -12.60
C GLY A 217 4.79 -3.05 -12.70
N GLY A 218 6.07 -2.93 -12.99
CA GLY A 218 6.73 -1.63 -12.89
C GLY A 218 6.36 -0.64 -13.98
N ALA A 219 6.03 -1.10 -15.19
CA ALA A 219 5.62 -0.24 -16.28
C ALA A 219 4.23 0.38 -16.00
N TRP A 220 3.29 -0.43 -15.55
CA TRP A 220 1.96 0.07 -15.20
C TRP A 220 1.96 0.97 -13.96
N ARG A 221 2.89 0.78 -13.03
CA ARG A 221 3.09 1.77 -11.94
C ARG A 221 3.58 3.13 -12.48
N SER A 222 4.38 3.16 -13.53
CA SER A 222 4.76 4.41 -14.19
C SER A 222 3.58 5.03 -14.94
N PHE A 223 2.71 4.21 -15.54
CA PHE A 223 1.46 4.66 -16.15
C PHE A 223 0.54 5.35 -15.13
N ALA A 224 0.36 4.76 -13.94
CA ALA A 224 -0.42 5.37 -12.86
C ALA A 224 0.17 6.72 -12.40
N ARG A 225 1.50 6.80 -12.22
CA ARG A 225 2.17 8.05 -11.83
C ARG A 225 2.00 9.16 -12.87
N LEU A 226 2.08 8.81 -14.16
CA LEU A 226 1.83 9.75 -15.23
C LEU A 226 0.43 10.35 -15.13
N ASP A 227 -0.59 9.51 -14.91
CA ASP A 227 -1.96 9.97 -14.80
C ASP A 227 -2.18 10.83 -13.54
N MET A 228 -1.63 10.44 -12.40
CA MET A 228 -1.64 11.24 -11.18
C MET A 228 -1.04 12.63 -11.41
N THR A 229 0.12 12.68 -12.11
CA THR A 229 0.81 13.94 -12.41
C THR A 229 -0.02 14.81 -13.35
N ARG A 230 -0.59 14.21 -14.40
CA ARG A 230 -1.46 14.89 -15.38
C ARG A 230 -2.71 15.51 -14.73
N LYS A 231 -3.26 14.82 -13.72
CA LYS A 231 -4.48 15.26 -13.01
C LYS A 231 -4.19 16.15 -11.80
N ASN A 232 -2.93 16.41 -11.46
CA ASN A 232 -2.56 16.99 -10.17
C ASN A 232 -3.23 16.26 -9.00
N TYR A 233 -3.26 14.91 -9.07
CA TYR A 233 -3.93 14.11 -8.07
C TYR A 233 -3.29 14.32 -6.69
N PRO A 234 -4.07 14.58 -5.63
CA PRO A 234 -3.53 15.06 -4.35
C PRO A 234 -2.66 14.04 -3.61
N LEU A 235 -2.76 12.74 -3.94
CA LEU A 235 -2.03 11.67 -3.25
C LEU A 235 -1.22 10.81 -4.22
N HIS A 236 0.09 11.03 -4.32
CA HIS A 236 0.98 10.32 -5.25
C HIS A 236 1.40 8.92 -4.73
N ILE A 237 0.45 8.11 -4.32
CA ILE A 237 0.63 6.70 -3.92
C ILE A 237 0.02 5.80 -4.98
N VAL A 238 0.85 4.93 -5.61
CA VAL A 238 0.38 4.05 -6.70
C VAL A 238 -0.55 2.94 -6.19
N HIS A 239 -0.29 2.44 -4.98
CA HIS A 239 -1.10 1.37 -4.42
C HIS A 239 -2.54 1.83 -4.16
N HIS A 240 -3.51 1.09 -4.68
CA HIS A 240 -4.93 1.45 -4.70
C HIS A 240 -5.32 2.64 -5.58
N TYR A 241 -4.40 3.22 -6.38
CA TYR A 241 -4.82 4.22 -7.35
C TYR A 241 -5.80 3.59 -8.35
N ARG A 242 -6.94 4.22 -8.53
CA ARG A 242 -8.04 3.73 -9.38
C ARG A 242 -8.29 4.68 -10.55
N MET A 243 -8.47 4.11 -11.73
CA MET A 243 -8.91 4.83 -12.94
C MET A 243 -10.10 4.12 -13.57
N GLY A 244 -11.05 4.86 -14.13
CA GLY A 244 -12.07 4.28 -14.99
C GLY A 244 -11.44 3.65 -16.23
N ALA A 245 -11.93 2.46 -16.64
CA ALA A 245 -11.31 1.72 -17.75
C ALA A 245 -11.34 2.51 -19.06
N THR A 246 -12.42 3.24 -19.37
CA THR A 246 -12.51 4.07 -20.57
C THR A 246 -11.44 5.16 -20.62
N GLU A 247 -11.17 5.81 -19.48
CA GLU A 247 -10.12 6.81 -19.38
C GLU A 247 -8.73 6.19 -19.50
N ALA A 248 -8.51 5.06 -18.82
CA ALA A 248 -7.27 4.32 -18.89
C ALA A 248 -6.96 3.83 -20.33
N MET A 249 -7.97 3.36 -21.07
CA MET A 249 -7.82 2.98 -22.48
C MET A 249 -7.43 4.17 -23.38
N LYS A 250 -8.07 5.34 -23.20
CA LYS A 250 -7.70 6.56 -23.97
C LYS A 250 -6.27 6.99 -23.69
N LEU A 251 -5.85 6.98 -22.44
CA LEU A 251 -4.47 7.29 -22.07
C LEU A 251 -3.49 6.24 -22.61
N ALA A 252 -3.86 4.96 -22.53
CA ALA A 252 -3.04 3.86 -23.05
C ALA A 252 -2.83 3.97 -24.57
N GLU A 253 -3.87 4.31 -25.34
CA GLU A 253 -3.79 4.55 -26.78
C GLU A 253 -2.87 5.73 -27.09
N ALA A 254 -3.02 6.85 -26.38
CA ALA A 254 -2.17 8.03 -26.55
C ALA A 254 -0.69 7.69 -26.31
N ILE A 255 -0.36 7.00 -25.19
CA ILE A 255 1.02 6.62 -24.86
C ILE A 255 1.56 5.59 -25.85
N ALA A 256 0.78 4.59 -26.24
CA ALA A 256 1.18 3.60 -27.22
C ALA A 256 1.53 4.22 -28.59
N GLY A 257 1.03 5.43 -28.89
CA GLY A 257 1.33 6.23 -30.09
C GLY A 257 2.65 6.99 -30.04
N LEU A 258 3.25 7.17 -28.86
CA LEU A 258 4.42 8.02 -28.69
C LEU A 258 5.73 7.30 -29.08
N SER A 259 6.72 8.10 -29.50
CA SER A 259 8.11 7.64 -29.60
C SER A 259 8.75 7.55 -28.21
N GLU A 260 9.82 6.75 -28.10
CA GLU A 260 10.61 6.68 -26.86
C GLU A 260 11.07 8.07 -26.40
N LYS A 261 11.57 8.90 -27.31
CA LYS A 261 12.00 10.26 -27.01
C LYS A 261 10.87 11.13 -26.45
N SER A 262 9.67 10.99 -26.98
CA SER A 262 8.49 11.71 -26.46
C SER A 262 8.12 11.22 -25.07
N VAL A 263 8.21 9.92 -24.82
CA VAL A 263 7.93 9.32 -23.50
C VAL A 263 8.95 9.75 -22.45
N GLN A 264 10.24 9.88 -22.81
CA GLN A 264 11.29 10.37 -21.92
C GLN A 264 11.03 11.79 -21.39
N GLY A 265 10.32 12.61 -22.16
CA GLY A 265 9.91 13.97 -21.79
C GLY A 265 8.72 14.04 -20.86
N LEU A 266 7.99 12.95 -20.62
CA LEU A 266 6.81 12.95 -19.76
C LEU A 266 7.19 12.86 -18.27
N GLN A 267 6.59 13.74 -17.48
CA GLN A 267 6.73 13.69 -16.01
C GLN A 267 6.02 12.45 -15.43
N GLY A 268 6.57 11.87 -14.39
CA GLY A 268 6.01 10.69 -13.72
C GLY A 268 6.50 9.35 -14.28
N ILE A 269 7.20 9.33 -15.43
CA ILE A 269 7.77 8.11 -16.01
C ILE A 269 9.20 7.90 -15.54
N ASP A 270 9.49 6.68 -15.09
CA ASP A 270 10.86 6.22 -14.80
C ASP A 270 11.65 6.18 -16.14
N LYS A 271 12.72 6.98 -16.25
CA LYS A 271 13.56 7.08 -17.45
C LYS A 271 14.07 5.72 -17.96
N GLY A 272 14.35 4.79 -17.03
CA GLY A 272 14.77 3.41 -17.39
C GLY A 272 13.66 2.52 -17.94
N ARG A 273 12.46 3.08 -18.20
CA ARG A 273 11.29 2.37 -18.76
C ARG A 273 10.67 3.08 -19.96
N ALA A 274 11.24 4.19 -20.38
CA ALA A 274 10.68 4.98 -21.49
C ALA A 274 10.60 4.18 -22.79
N ASP A 275 11.56 3.30 -23.02
CA ASP A 275 11.64 2.38 -24.18
C ASP A 275 10.51 1.35 -24.20
N THR A 276 10.07 0.89 -23.05
CA THR A 276 9.06 -0.18 -22.91
C THR A 276 7.65 0.35 -22.60
N MET A 277 7.53 1.62 -22.26
CA MET A 277 6.25 2.22 -21.84
C MET A 277 5.16 2.19 -22.91
N PRO A 278 5.43 2.47 -24.21
CA PRO A 278 4.41 2.36 -25.26
C PRO A 278 3.86 0.93 -25.41
N LEU A 279 4.71 -0.09 -25.25
CA LEU A 279 4.30 -1.49 -25.31
C LEU A 279 3.47 -1.88 -24.10
N ALA A 280 3.86 -1.43 -22.91
CA ALA A 280 3.09 -1.67 -21.68
C ALA A 280 1.70 -1.01 -21.73
N ALA A 281 1.61 0.18 -22.30
CA ALA A 281 0.35 0.87 -22.54
C ALA A 281 -0.54 0.12 -23.54
N LEU A 282 0.05 -0.35 -24.65
CA LEU A 282 -0.64 -1.17 -25.63
C LEU A 282 -1.27 -2.42 -25.01
N VAL A 283 -0.48 -3.16 -24.20
CA VAL A 283 -0.95 -4.37 -23.51
C VAL A 283 -2.09 -4.04 -22.56
N LEU A 284 -1.95 -2.97 -21.73
CA LEU A 284 -3.01 -2.54 -20.82
C LEU A 284 -4.31 -2.20 -21.55
N GLY A 285 -4.23 -1.39 -22.62
CA GLY A 285 -5.38 -1.00 -23.39
C GLY A 285 -6.14 -2.19 -23.99
N ARG A 286 -5.40 -3.20 -24.50
CA ARG A 286 -6.00 -4.43 -25.03
C ARG A 286 -6.65 -5.30 -23.97
N ILE A 287 -6.02 -5.45 -22.81
CA ILE A 287 -6.61 -6.18 -21.67
C ILE A 287 -7.90 -5.51 -21.21
N LEU A 288 -7.89 -4.19 -21.01
CA LEU A 288 -9.08 -3.48 -20.55
C LEU A 288 -10.24 -3.58 -21.54
N TYR A 289 -9.94 -3.52 -22.84
CA TYR A 289 -10.93 -3.72 -23.90
C TYR A 289 -11.53 -5.12 -23.86
N MET A 290 -10.69 -6.17 -23.82
CA MET A 290 -11.15 -7.57 -23.88
C MET A 290 -11.83 -8.04 -22.60
N SER A 291 -11.35 -7.58 -21.45
CA SER A 291 -11.94 -7.94 -20.15
C SER A 291 -13.25 -7.20 -19.84
N ASN A 292 -13.59 -6.18 -20.64
CA ASN A 292 -14.72 -5.28 -20.35
C ASN A 292 -14.70 -4.79 -18.89
N ALA A 293 -13.52 -4.53 -18.35
CA ALA A 293 -13.37 -4.06 -16.98
C ALA A 293 -14.03 -2.68 -16.81
N LYS A 294 -14.66 -2.43 -15.67
CA LYS A 294 -15.21 -1.11 -15.34
C LYS A 294 -14.13 -0.10 -14.95
N ASP A 295 -13.08 -0.60 -14.30
CA ASP A 295 -11.97 0.20 -13.81
C ASP A 295 -10.67 -0.63 -13.75
N VAL A 296 -9.56 0.09 -13.60
CA VAL A 296 -8.25 -0.47 -13.29
C VAL A 296 -7.77 0.06 -11.94
N VAL A 297 -7.29 -0.84 -11.10
CA VAL A 297 -6.66 -0.54 -9.80
C VAL A 297 -5.20 -0.95 -9.84
N PHE A 298 -4.30 -0.01 -9.53
CA PHE A 298 -2.86 -0.28 -9.55
C PHE A 298 -2.37 -0.80 -8.20
N SER A 299 -1.62 -1.90 -8.23
CA SER A 299 -1.02 -2.48 -7.04
C SER A 299 0.49 -2.26 -6.98
N ALA A 300 0.98 -1.86 -5.81
CA ALA A 300 2.41 -1.88 -5.51
C ALA A 300 2.89 -3.27 -5.11
N ASN A 301 1.96 -4.12 -4.67
CA ASN A 301 2.21 -5.49 -4.21
C ASN A 301 2.08 -6.48 -5.39
N GLY A 302 2.91 -7.51 -5.37
CA GLY A 302 2.97 -8.58 -6.38
C GLY A 302 3.69 -9.81 -5.82
N VAL A 303 4.52 -10.46 -6.63
CA VAL A 303 5.19 -11.74 -6.29
C VAL A 303 5.85 -11.74 -4.91
N ARG A 304 6.65 -10.72 -4.57
CA ARG A 304 7.39 -10.66 -3.30
C ARG A 304 6.48 -10.65 -2.08
N GLU A 305 5.45 -9.82 -2.13
CA GLU A 305 4.45 -9.72 -1.07
C GLU A 305 3.60 -11.00 -1.00
N GLY A 306 3.37 -11.65 -2.16
CA GLY A 306 2.76 -12.96 -2.25
C GLY A 306 3.60 -14.06 -1.59
N VAL A 307 4.90 -14.10 -1.85
CA VAL A 307 5.84 -15.02 -1.19
C VAL A 307 5.76 -14.87 0.34
N MET A 308 5.77 -13.64 0.83
CA MET A 308 5.65 -13.36 2.26
C MET A 308 4.30 -13.82 2.83
N HIS A 309 3.21 -13.49 2.12
CA HIS A 309 1.86 -13.85 2.55
C HIS A 309 1.62 -15.37 2.56
N ASP A 310 2.17 -16.08 1.59
CA ASP A 310 2.02 -17.53 1.45
C ASP A 310 2.64 -18.28 2.65
N ARG A 311 3.61 -17.70 3.33
CA ARG A 311 4.28 -18.25 4.51
C ARG A 311 3.60 -17.96 5.83
N LEU A 312 2.63 -17.05 5.83
CA LEU A 312 1.90 -16.72 7.06
C LEU A 312 1.08 -17.93 7.56
N SER A 313 0.99 -18.06 8.86
CA SER A 313 0.03 -18.99 9.47
C SER A 313 -1.41 -18.60 9.11
N PRO A 314 -2.36 -19.54 9.10
CA PRO A 314 -3.77 -19.23 8.81
C PRO A 314 -4.34 -18.12 9.70
N ARG A 315 -3.96 -18.08 10.98
CA ARG A 315 -4.37 -17.03 11.92
C ARG A 315 -3.84 -15.65 11.48
N ALA A 316 -2.57 -15.57 11.11
CA ALA A 316 -1.97 -14.32 10.67
C ALA A 316 -2.53 -13.84 9.31
N ARG A 317 -2.85 -14.77 8.39
CA ARG A 317 -3.48 -14.41 7.10
C ARG A 317 -4.84 -13.75 7.27
N ASN A 318 -5.60 -14.16 8.28
CA ASN A 318 -6.96 -13.69 8.54
C ASN A 318 -7.02 -12.41 9.38
N SER A 319 -5.91 -11.92 9.90
CA SER A 319 -5.91 -10.65 10.64
C SER A 319 -6.02 -9.44 9.69
N ASP A 320 -6.52 -8.32 10.22
CA ASP A 320 -6.69 -7.10 9.45
C ASP A 320 -5.35 -6.40 9.22
N PRO A 321 -4.89 -6.25 7.96
CA PRO A 321 -3.58 -5.67 7.68
C PRO A 321 -3.47 -4.18 8.04
N LEU A 322 -4.57 -3.42 7.94
CA LEU A 322 -4.56 -2.00 8.33
C LEU A 322 -4.42 -1.87 9.84
N LEU A 323 -5.28 -2.55 10.59
CA LEU A 323 -5.27 -2.43 12.05
C LEU A 323 -3.97 -2.97 12.66
N GLU A 324 -3.37 -4.00 12.07
CA GLU A 324 -2.04 -4.47 12.51
C GLU A 324 -0.93 -3.44 12.31
N VAL A 325 -0.84 -2.81 11.14
CA VAL A 325 0.20 -1.81 10.90
C VAL A 325 -0.05 -0.55 11.74
N VAL A 326 -1.30 -0.15 11.92
CA VAL A 326 -1.69 0.96 12.79
C VAL A 326 -1.28 0.68 14.25
N ALA A 327 -1.62 -0.50 14.77
CA ALA A 327 -1.26 -0.89 16.14
C ALA A 327 0.27 -0.86 16.35
N ARG A 328 1.05 -1.37 15.37
CA ARG A 328 2.52 -1.30 15.43
C ARG A 328 3.06 0.13 15.40
N MET A 329 2.49 1.00 14.57
CA MET A 329 2.87 2.41 14.53
C MET A 329 2.64 3.09 15.87
N VAL A 330 1.46 2.89 16.46
CA VAL A 330 1.07 3.48 17.75
C VAL A 330 1.94 2.92 18.89
N ASN A 331 2.20 1.61 18.91
CA ASN A 331 3.06 1.00 19.93
C ASN A 331 4.51 1.54 19.89
N ARG A 332 5.01 1.93 18.71
CA ARG A 332 6.34 2.56 18.59
C ARG A 332 6.39 3.96 19.19
N THR A 333 5.29 4.67 19.27
CA THR A 333 5.23 5.99 19.93
C THR A 333 5.15 5.88 21.44
N GLY A 334 4.95 4.68 22.00
CA GLY A 334 4.88 4.41 23.42
C GLY A 334 3.63 4.94 24.12
N ARG A 335 2.67 5.52 23.37
CA ARG A 335 1.44 6.12 23.92
C ARG A 335 0.29 5.97 22.92
N GLY A 336 -0.93 5.91 23.44
CA GLY A 336 -2.16 6.05 22.65
C GLY A 336 -2.92 4.76 22.37
N ALA A 337 -2.30 3.58 22.40
CA ALA A 337 -2.98 2.32 22.05
C ALA A 337 -4.21 2.04 22.93
N ALA A 338 -4.07 2.12 24.24
CA ALA A 338 -5.18 1.88 25.18
C ALA A 338 -6.29 2.92 25.02
N VAL A 339 -5.92 4.21 24.95
CA VAL A 339 -6.88 5.30 24.75
C VAL A 339 -7.58 5.21 23.39
N GLY A 340 -6.86 4.78 22.33
CA GLY A 340 -7.45 4.56 21.02
C GLY A 340 -8.54 3.48 21.03
N GLU A 341 -8.31 2.37 21.73
CA GLU A 341 -9.33 1.32 21.94
C GLU A 341 -10.52 1.80 22.77
N GLU A 342 -10.27 2.61 23.80
CA GLU A 342 -11.33 3.24 24.58
C GLU A 342 -12.16 4.20 23.73
N LEU A 343 -11.52 5.08 22.94
CA LEU A 343 -12.18 5.99 22.01
C LEU A 343 -13.04 5.25 20.99
N ARG A 344 -12.55 4.14 20.45
CA ARG A 344 -13.33 3.32 19.52
C ARG A 344 -14.67 2.91 20.13
N ARG A 345 -14.65 2.34 21.33
CA ARG A 345 -15.87 1.90 22.04
C ARG A 345 -16.73 3.09 22.49
N TRP A 346 -16.10 4.15 22.96
CA TRP A 346 -16.78 5.34 23.46
C TRP A 346 -17.54 6.09 22.37
N THR A 347 -17.07 5.99 21.13
CA THR A 347 -17.73 6.59 19.94
C THR A 347 -18.77 5.68 19.28
N ASP A 348 -18.90 4.40 19.67
CA ASP A 348 -19.85 3.45 19.05
C ASP A 348 -21.30 4.00 18.97
N PRO A 349 -21.85 4.66 20.01
CA PRO A 349 -23.22 5.17 19.94
C PRO A 349 -23.43 6.28 18.90
N LEU A 350 -22.38 6.94 18.43
CA LEU A 350 -22.44 7.99 17.41
C LEU A 350 -22.45 7.44 15.98
N PHE A 351 -22.08 6.18 15.79
CA PHE A 351 -21.88 5.52 14.51
C PHE A 351 -22.53 4.14 14.45
N ALA A 352 -23.69 3.99 15.10
CA ALA A 352 -24.39 2.69 15.23
C ALA A 352 -24.76 2.05 13.87
N ASP A 353 -25.02 2.87 12.85
CA ASP A 353 -25.47 2.43 11.53
C ASP A 353 -24.31 2.33 10.52
N GLU A 354 -23.04 2.39 10.96
CA GLU A 354 -21.92 2.32 10.05
C GLU A 354 -21.72 0.90 9.46
N SER A 355 -21.24 0.84 8.23
CA SER A 355 -20.85 -0.43 7.60
C SER A 355 -19.57 -1.01 8.25
N LEU A 356 -19.33 -2.32 8.04
CA LEU A 356 -18.08 -2.94 8.52
C LEU A 356 -16.81 -2.24 7.99
N PRO A 357 -16.71 -1.89 6.68
CA PRO A 357 -15.58 -1.09 6.18
C PRO A 357 -15.44 0.25 6.89
N ASP A 358 -16.55 0.94 7.15
CA ASP A 358 -16.55 2.24 7.83
C ASP A 358 -16.10 2.14 9.28
N GLY A 359 -16.57 1.13 10.02
CA GLY A 359 -16.14 0.85 11.39
C GLY A 359 -14.65 0.52 11.50
N ARG A 360 -14.12 -0.11 10.46
CA ARG A 360 -12.71 -0.38 10.33
C ARG A 360 -11.89 0.91 10.16
N MET A 361 -12.35 1.85 9.33
CA MET A 361 -11.70 3.16 9.17
C MET A 361 -11.78 3.99 10.46
N ARG A 362 -12.94 3.98 11.15
CA ARG A 362 -13.11 4.62 12.44
C ARG A 362 -12.15 4.04 13.49
N SER A 363 -12.00 2.72 13.53
CA SER A 363 -11.05 2.06 14.42
C SER A 363 -9.61 2.51 14.19
N ALA A 364 -9.18 2.60 12.92
CA ALA A 364 -7.86 3.11 12.56
C ALA A 364 -7.68 4.57 12.98
N ALA A 365 -8.69 5.44 12.78
CA ALA A 365 -8.65 6.83 13.20
C ALA A 365 -8.56 7.00 14.72
N CYS A 366 -9.31 6.19 15.47
CA CYS A 366 -9.25 6.20 16.95
C CYS A 366 -7.86 5.81 17.46
N LEU A 367 -7.27 4.76 16.91
CA LEU A 367 -5.92 4.31 17.28
C LEU A 367 -4.85 5.35 16.92
N LEU A 368 -4.95 5.97 15.75
CA LEU A 368 -3.99 6.99 15.27
C LEU A 368 -4.25 8.39 15.86
N SER A 369 -5.30 8.57 16.65
CA SER A 369 -5.75 9.89 17.08
C SER A 369 -4.72 10.69 17.90
N ASP A 370 -3.69 10.06 18.45
CA ASP A 370 -2.59 10.72 19.17
C ASP A 370 -1.21 10.49 18.54
N ILE A 371 -1.15 10.15 17.23
CA ILE A 371 0.10 9.76 16.53
C ILE A 371 1.16 10.87 16.56
N ALA A 372 0.77 12.13 16.58
CA ALA A 372 1.67 13.28 16.59
C ALA A 372 1.91 13.86 18.02
N TRP A 373 1.66 13.10 19.09
CA TRP A 373 1.78 13.62 20.46
C TRP A 373 3.19 14.15 20.83
N MET A 374 4.25 13.59 20.22
CA MET A 374 5.63 14.01 20.43
C MET A 374 6.04 15.24 19.60
N VAL A 375 5.20 15.64 18.65
CA VAL A 375 5.47 16.81 17.79
C VAL A 375 5.10 18.09 18.52
N HIS A 376 5.84 19.19 18.23
CA HIS A 376 5.51 20.50 18.77
C HIS A 376 4.03 20.84 18.48
N PRO A 377 3.27 21.41 19.46
CA PRO A 377 1.85 21.64 19.30
C PRO A 377 1.42 22.29 17.98
N ASP A 378 2.11 23.33 17.54
CA ASP A 378 1.79 24.12 16.33
C ASP A 378 1.94 23.32 15.01
N TYR A 379 2.59 22.15 15.05
CA TYR A 379 2.81 21.32 13.85
C TYR A 379 2.06 19.98 13.90
N ARG A 380 1.34 19.69 15.00
CA ARG A 380 0.70 18.39 15.20
C ARG A 380 -0.32 18.04 14.13
N THR A 381 -1.11 19.01 13.72
CA THR A 381 -2.15 18.82 12.69
C THR A 381 -1.51 18.45 11.36
N ALA A 382 -0.55 19.25 10.89
CA ALA A 382 0.13 19.01 9.62
C ALA A 382 0.86 17.66 9.61
N GLU A 383 1.58 17.34 10.69
CA GLU A 383 2.36 16.11 10.80
C GLU A 383 1.46 14.88 10.90
N ALA A 384 0.39 14.92 11.68
CA ALA A 384 -0.56 13.81 11.79
C ALA A 384 -1.21 13.48 10.45
N VAL A 385 -1.73 14.50 9.75
CA VAL A 385 -2.34 14.33 8.43
C VAL A 385 -1.32 13.80 7.42
N SER A 386 -0.12 14.39 7.35
CA SER A 386 0.94 13.97 6.45
C SER A 386 1.39 12.53 6.73
N THR A 387 1.61 12.18 8.00
CA THR A 387 1.99 10.83 8.42
C THR A 387 0.95 9.81 7.98
N ILE A 388 -0.34 10.07 8.19
CA ILE A 388 -1.42 9.14 7.83
C ILE A 388 -1.58 9.03 6.31
N LEU A 389 -1.57 10.15 5.59
CA LEU A 389 -1.68 10.14 4.13
C LEU A 389 -0.54 9.37 3.47
N HIS A 390 0.68 9.42 4.00
CA HIS A 390 1.86 8.83 3.36
C HIS A 390 2.37 7.54 4.03
N ALA A 391 1.73 7.06 5.11
CA ALA A 391 2.11 5.81 5.74
C ALA A 391 2.04 4.61 4.77
N PRO A 392 2.91 3.60 4.92
CA PRO A 392 2.90 2.42 4.05
C PRO A 392 1.77 1.44 4.42
N PHE A 393 0.55 1.96 4.50
CA PHE A 393 -0.63 1.15 4.79
C PHE A 393 -0.98 0.21 3.63
N VAL A 394 -1.47 -0.97 3.97
CA VAL A 394 -2.13 -1.93 3.08
C VAL A 394 -3.54 -2.21 3.58
N GLY A 395 -4.39 -2.70 2.72
CA GLY A 395 -5.79 -2.95 3.06
C GLY A 395 -6.63 -1.68 3.25
N ILE A 396 -6.22 -0.57 2.64
CA ILE A 396 -6.93 0.70 2.65
C ILE A 396 -6.74 1.39 1.30
N ASP A 397 -7.80 1.94 0.75
CA ASP A 397 -7.77 2.75 -0.47
C ASP A 397 -7.49 4.24 -0.18
N HIS A 398 -7.47 5.07 -1.23
CA HIS A 398 -7.20 6.50 -1.08
C HIS A 398 -8.30 7.24 -0.31
N PRO A 399 -9.60 7.02 -0.57
CA PRO A 399 -10.67 7.61 0.24
C PRO A 399 -10.61 7.21 1.71
N GLY A 400 -10.43 5.92 2.01
CA GLY A 400 -10.30 5.45 3.40
C GLY A 400 -9.11 6.10 4.12
N ARG A 401 -7.97 6.22 3.44
CA ARG A 401 -6.78 6.90 3.97
C ARG A 401 -7.03 8.38 4.24
N ALA A 402 -7.71 9.07 3.32
CA ALA A 402 -8.07 10.46 3.46
C ALA A 402 -9.09 10.68 4.60
N PHE A 403 -10.05 9.76 4.77
CA PHE A 403 -10.99 9.76 5.89
C PHE A 403 -10.27 9.68 7.25
N VAL A 404 -9.34 8.74 7.40
CA VAL A 404 -8.54 8.61 8.63
C VAL A 404 -7.73 9.87 8.89
N ALA A 405 -7.06 10.40 7.85
CA ALA A 405 -6.24 11.60 7.95
C ALA A 405 -7.06 12.84 8.34
N LEU A 406 -8.23 13.04 7.69
CA LEU A 406 -9.12 14.16 7.98
C LEU A 406 -9.70 14.06 9.40
N SER A 407 -10.11 12.86 9.83
CA SER A 407 -10.63 12.62 11.18
C SER A 407 -9.61 12.97 12.27
N VAL A 408 -8.35 12.54 12.07
CA VAL A 408 -7.26 12.83 13.03
C VAL A 408 -6.83 14.29 12.94
N GLY A 409 -6.80 14.89 11.75
CA GLY A 409 -6.55 16.33 11.59
C GLY A 409 -7.57 17.19 12.32
N ALA A 410 -8.86 16.89 12.19
CA ALA A 410 -9.94 17.59 12.86
C ALA A 410 -9.93 17.40 14.41
N ARG A 411 -9.32 16.33 14.92
CA ARG A 411 -9.08 16.14 16.36
C ARG A 411 -8.08 17.15 16.91
N TYR A 412 -7.03 17.52 16.17
CA TYR A 412 -6.05 18.52 16.59
C TYR A 412 -6.60 19.93 16.40
N ASP A 413 -6.36 20.54 15.28
CA ASP A 413 -7.01 21.78 14.84
C ASP A 413 -6.91 21.91 13.32
N ALA A 414 -8.04 21.79 12.63
CA ALA A 414 -8.03 21.81 11.17
C ALA A 414 -7.56 23.17 10.61
N GLU A 415 -7.72 24.27 11.35
CA GLU A 415 -7.33 25.62 10.92
C GLU A 415 -5.82 25.84 10.95
N GLU A 416 -5.08 25.05 11.74
CA GLU A 416 -3.61 25.15 11.82
C GLU A 416 -2.88 24.59 10.57
N ALA A 417 -3.53 23.79 9.73
CA ALA A 417 -2.92 23.19 8.55
C ALA A 417 -3.91 23.09 7.37
N PRO A 418 -4.44 24.21 6.87
CA PRO A 418 -5.51 24.23 5.87
C PRO A 418 -5.14 23.47 4.60
N ASP A 419 -3.92 23.60 4.09
CA ASP A 419 -3.47 22.92 2.88
C ASP A 419 -3.46 21.38 3.04
N ARG A 420 -3.07 20.87 4.21
CA ARG A 420 -3.05 19.44 4.49
C ARG A 420 -4.45 18.87 4.68
N ILE A 421 -5.30 19.63 5.32
CA ILE A 421 -6.72 19.29 5.49
C ILE A 421 -7.41 19.27 4.12
N GLU A 422 -7.16 20.28 3.27
CA GLU A 422 -7.73 20.35 1.93
C GLU A 422 -7.21 19.19 1.04
N GLN A 423 -5.93 18.83 1.16
CA GLN A 423 -5.38 17.65 0.48
C GLN A 423 -6.15 16.37 0.81
N ALA A 424 -6.49 16.14 2.07
CA ALA A 424 -7.30 15.00 2.47
C ALA A 424 -8.76 15.14 2.02
N ARG A 425 -9.34 16.32 2.19
CA ARG A 425 -10.74 16.61 1.86
C ARG A 425 -11.02 16.42 0.36
N SER A 426 -10.14 16.86 -0.53
CA SER A 426 -10.30 16.76 -1.99
C SER A 426 -10.35 15.33 -2.53
N ILE A 427 -10.04 14.32 -1.71
CA ILE A 427 -10.13 12.89 -2.07
C ILE A 427 -11.49 12.31 -1.69
N LEU A 428 -12.23 12.95 -0.79
CA LEU A 428 -13.46 12.46 -0.20
C LEU A 428 -14.71 13.10 -0.85
N ASP A 429 -15.78 12.35 -0.89
CA ASP A 429 -17.10 12.92 -1.14
C ASP A 429 -17.64 13.66 0.10
N ASP A 430 -18.72 14.45 -0.08
CA ASP A 430 -19.30 15.28 0.97
C ASP A 430 -19.78 14.47 2.18
N LYS A 431 -20.28 13.26 1.96
CA LYS A 431 -20.74 12.34 3.02
C LYS A 431 -19.58 11.90 3.91
N ASP A 432 -18.50 11.46 3.28
CA ASP A 432 -17.32 11.00 4.01
C ASP A 432 -16.56 12.15 4.67
N GLN A 433 -16.54 13.35 4.07
CA GLN A 433 -16.01 14.56 4.72
C GLN A 433 -16.77 14.87 6.02
N GLN A 434 -18.11 14.92 5.97
CA GLN A 434 -18.93 15.15 7.16
C GLN A 434 -18.75 14.09 8.24
N ARG A 435 -18.66 12.83 7.81
CA ARG A 435 -18.44 11.70 8.72
C ARG A 435 -17.07 11.80 9.41
N ALA A 436 -16.01 12.15 8.67
CA ALA A 436 -14.67 12.36 9.20
C ALA A 436 -14.62 13.53 10.20
N GLU A 437 -15.29 14.63 9.89
CA GLU A 437 -15.38 15.79 10.80
C GLU A 437 -16.14 15.46 12.10
N ARG A 438 -17.25 14.72 12.02
CA ARG A 438 -17.98 14.23 13.21
C ARG A 438 -17.07 13.38 14.09
N LEU A 439 -16.36 12.44 13.50
CA LEU A 439 -15.40 11.60 14.21
C LEU A 439 -14.28 12.44 14.84
N GLY A 440 -13.67 13.34 14.09
CA GLY A 440 -12.61 14.22 14.59
C GLY A 440 -13.04 15.05 15.82
N ARG A 441 -14.26 15.61 15.79
CA ARG A 441 -14.83 16.34 16.94
C ARG A 441 -15.07 15.42 18.14
N ALA A 442 -15.54 14.18 17.92
CA ALA A 442 -15.70 13.19 18.98
C ALA A 442 -14.33 12.80 19.60
N LEU A 443 -13.31 12.57 18.77
CA LEU A 443 -11.94 12.32 19.23
C LEU A 443 -11.40 13.52 20.02
N ARG A 444 -11.65 14.74 19.56
CA ARG A 444 -11.22 15.97 20.26
C ARG A 444 -11.86 16.09 21.64
N LEU A 445 -13.16 15.81 21.75
CA LEU A 445 -13.88 15.78 23.04
C LEU A 445 -13.30 14.70 23.95
N GLY A 446 -13.15 13.47 23.47
CA GLY A 446 -12.61 12.35 24.24
C GLY A 446 -11.20 12.63 24.76
N HIS A 447 -10.28 13.11 23.90
CA HIS A 447 -8.93 13.50 24.34
C HIS A 447 -8.91 14.68 25.30
N THR A 448 -9.84 15.63 25.17
CA THR A 448 -9.95 16.73 26.14
C THR A 448 -10.41 16.21 27.50
N LEU A 449 -11.36 15.26 27.52
CA LEU A 449 -11.91 14.68 28.74
C LEU A 449 -10.91 13.79 29.49
N CYS A 450 -10.17 12.93 28.74
CA CYS A 450 -9.25 11.98 29.39
C CYS A 450 -7.80 12.48 29.51
N GLY A 451 -7.43 13.59 28.83
CA GLY A 451 -6.05 14.07 28.82
C GLY A 451 -5.03 13.06 28.23
N GLY A 452 -5.49 12.03 27.53
CA GLY A 452 -4.68 10.90 27.05
C GLY A 452 -4.41 9.83 28.11
N ALA A 453 -5.10 9.87 29.26
CA ALA A 453 -5.05 8.83 30.28
C ALA A 453 -6.09 7.74 30.01
N ALA A 454 -5.68 6.48 30.05
CA ALA A 454 -6.57 5.34 29.97
C ALA A 454 -7.43 5.20 31.24
N GLY A 455 -8.63 4.61 31.11
CA GLY A 455 -9.55 4.33 32.21
C GLY A 455 -10.58 5.43 32.48
N VAL A 456 -10.42 6.62 31.89
CA VAL A 456 -11.38 7.73 32.05
C VAL A 456 -12.61 7.54 31.15
N LEU A 457 -12.40 7.31 29.86
CA LEU A 457 -13.49 7.19 28.88
C LEU A 457 -14.46 6.04 29.19
N PRO A 458 -14.01 4.84 29.57
CA PRO A 458 -14.91 3.75 29.93
C PRO A 458 -15.85 4.04 31.11
N ALA A 459 -15.49 4.99 31.96
CA ALA A 459 -16.33 5.43 33.07
C ALA A 459 -17.37 6.48 32.65
N THR A 460 -17.32 7.00 31.44
CA THR A 460 -18.23 8.02 30.92
C THR A 460 -19.00 7.45 29.71
N LYS A 461 -20.11 8.10 29.34
CA LYS A 461 -20.94 7.60 28.23
C LYS A 461 -21.40 8.74 27.33
N LEU A 462 -21.32 8.52 26.02
CA LEU A 462 -22.05 9.33 25.04
C LEU A 462 -23.36 8.64 24.66
N THR A 463 -24.42 9.44 24.59
CA THR A 463 -25.73 8.96 24.10
C THR A 463 -26.24 9.94 23.05
N LEU A 464 -26.52 9.42 21.86
CA LEU A 464 -27.15 10.17 20.77
C LEU A 464 -28.63 9.82 20.73
N SER A 465 -29.49 10.82 20.88
CA SER A 465 -30.96 10.69 20.75
C SER A 465 -31.44 11.46 19.50
N SER A 466 -32.77 11.45 19.29
CA SER A 466 -33.40 12.29 18.25
C SER A 466 -33.14 13.79 18.42
N ASP A 467 -32.99 14.27 19.66
CA ASP A 467 -32.99 15.70 19.98
C ASP A 467 -31.67 16.17 20.61
N SER A 468 -30.95 15.28 21.26
CA SER A 468 -29.76 15.66 22.04
C SER A 468 -28.59 14.70 21.89
N LEU A 469 -27.40 15.24 22.16
CA LEU A 469 -26.17 14.50 22.39
C LEU A 469 -25.78 14.69 23.86
N LYS A 470 -25.89 13.63 24.64
CA LYS A 470 -25.64 13.65 26.07
C LYS A 470 -24.31 13.04 26.45
N LEU A 471 -23.52 13.74 27.27
CA LEU A 471 -22.33 13.23 27.94
C LEU A 471 -22.69 12.95 29.42
N SER A 472 -22.67 11.68 29.81
CA SER A 472 -22.86 11.27 31.22
C SER A 472 -21.51 10.98 31.86
N VAL A 473 -21.26 11.57 33.02
CA VAL A 473 -20.00 11.46 33.78
C VAL A 473 -20.31 11.05 35.20
N PRO A 474 -19.63 10.05 35.80
CA PRO A 474 -19.87 9.65 37.18
C PRO A 474 -19.39 10.73 38.16
N PRO A 475 -19.96 10.81 39.37
CA PRO A 475 -19.61 11.83 40.38
C PRO A 475 -18.11 11.95 40.68
N ARG A 476 -17.39 10.82 40.68
CA ARG A 476 -15.94 10.79 40.91
C ARG A 476 -15.12 11.49 39.82
N HIS A 477 -15.70 11.70 38.65
CA HIS A 477 -15.09 12.39 37.52
C HIS A 477 -15.74 13.73 37.18
N ALA A 478 -16.68 14.21 38.02
CA ALA A 478 -17.37 15.49 37.83
C ALA A 478 -16.40 16.68 37.72
N THR A 479 -15.26 16.63 38.42
CA THR A 479 -14.20 17.65 38.36
C THR A 479 -13.50 17.75 37.01
N LEU A 480 -13.66 16.77 36.10
CA LEU A 480 -13.16 16.83 34.72
C LEU A 480 -14.05 17.71 33.83
N LEU A 481 -15.28 17.98 34.24
CA LEU A 481 -16.18 18.87 33.52
C LEU A 481 -15.75 20.33 33.70
N GLY A 482 -16.06 21.14 32.68
CA GLY A 482 -15.77 22.57 32.68
C GLY A 482 -15.96 23.17 31.31
N GLU A 483 -15.80 24.46 31.19
CA GLU A 483 -16.06 25.25 29.97
C GLU A 483 -15.47 24.65 28.68
N LYS A 484 -14.25 24.11 28.78
CA LYS A 484 -13.59 23.50 27.62
C LYS A 484 -14.29 22.23 27.13
N ILE A 485 -14.77 21.39 28.04
CA ILE A 485 -15.56 20.19 27.74
C ILE A 485 -16.90 20.57 27.14
N GLU A 486 -17.58 21.55 27.74
CA GLU A 486 -18.88 22.04 27.27
C GLU A 486 -18.78 22.58 25.86
N LYS A 487 -17.80 23.43 25.54
CA LYS A 487 -17.53 23.94 24.18
C LYS A 487 -17.25 22.81 23.19
N ARG A 488 -16.51 21.75 23.58
CA ARG A 488 -16.24 20.60 22.71
C ARG A 488 -17.48 19.74 22.48
N LEU A 489 -18.30 19.53 23.50
CA LEU A 489 -19.58 18.84 23.41
C LEU A 489 -20.56 19.61 22.51
N GLU A 490 -20.66 20.93 22.68
CA GLU A 490 -21.48 21.79 21.82
C GLU A 490 -21.05 21.70 20.34
N SER A 491 -19.74 21.78 20.08
CA SER A 491 -19.19 21.61 18.72
C SER A 491 -19.54 20.26 18.12
N LEU A 492 -19.47 19.18 18.92
CA LEU A 492 -19.82 17.83 18.47
C LEU A 492 -21.33 17.69 18.23
N ALA A 493 -22.15 18.17 19.15
CA ALA A 493 -23.62 18.14 19.07
C ALA A 493 -24.12 18.88 17.82
N LYS A 494 -23.55 20.08 17.53
CA LYS A 494 -23.81 20.83 16.31
C LYS A 494 -23.53 20.03 15.04
N ALA A 495 -22.44 19.25 15.00
CA ALA A 495 -22.13 18.41 13.85
C ALA A 495 -23.15 17.29 13.60
N PHE A 496 -23.87 16.88 14.63
CA PHE A 496 -24.98 15.94 14.54
C PHE A 496 -26.36 16.62 14.45
N SER A 497 -26.42 17.96 14.43
CA SER A 497 -27.67 18.74 14.50
C SER A 497 -28.49 18.40 15.74
N ARG A 498 -27.84 18.32 16.90
CA ARG A 498 -28.42 17.99 18.21
C ARG A 498 -28.09 19.04 19.26
N LYS A 499 -28.87 19.05 20.37
CA LYS A 499 -28.59 19.89 21.54
C LYS A 499 -27.57 19.19 22.43
N PRO A 500 -26.56 19.92 22.97
CA PRO A 500 -25.63 19.35 23.93
C PRO A 500 -26.26 19.19 25.29
N GLU A 501 -26.02 18.07 25.99
CA GLU A 501 -26.45 17.82 27.35
C GLU A 501 -25.31 17.22 28.17
N VAL A 502 -25.13 17.69 29.40
CA VAL A 502 -24.19 17.10 30.38
C VAL A 502 -24.95 16.61 31.57
N SER A 503 -24.67 15.41 32.06
CA SER A 503 -25.21 14.91 33.31
C SER A 503 -24.12 14.29 34.17
N VAL A 504 -24.26 14.52 35.49
CA VAL A 504 -23.49 13.78 36.50
C VAL A 504 -24.41 12.72 37.06
N GLU A 505 -24.15 11.46 36.75
CA GLU A 505 -25.00 10.31 37.11
C GLU A 505 -24.13 9.29 37.85
N GLY A 506 -24.68 8.76 38.97
CA GLY A 506 -24.07 7.72 39.77
C GLY A 506 -24.51 6.32 39.34
#